data_2fc8003b244d41f259890ad09078491d
#
_entry.id   2fc8003b244d41f259890ad09078491d
#
_cell.length_a   1.000
_cell.length_b   1.000
_cell.length_c   1.000
_cell.angle_alpha   90.00
_cell.angle_beta   90.00
_cell.angle_gamma   90.00
#
_symmetry.space_group_name_H-M   'P 1'
#
loop_
_entity.id
_entity.type
_entity.pdbx_description
1 polymer ?
#
loop_
_entity_poly.entity_id
_entity_poly.type
_entity_poly.pdbx_seq_one_letter_code
_entity_poly.pdbx_strand_id
1 'polypeptide(L)'
;DAAEIKRDTAAAEAGAPITITGVVGGDAQPGDTVTLLVNGTSYTGLVAANLSFAIPVAGSDLAADADRTINASVSTTDAAGNSASATDTESYSVDTSTPSVAVAIVDAALNLADTQSQVTFSFSEAPVGFTAADISVSGGTLSALAASANPLVYTATFTATAGLTGSGTVNVTAASYTNAAGNP
;
A
#
# COMPACT_ATOMS: atom_id res chain seq x y z
N ASP A 1 -12.85 29.54 -8.10
CA ASP A 1 -11.99 28.64 -7.30
C ASP A 1 -11.90 27.31 -8.02
N ALA A 2 -10.67 26.80 -8.15
CA ALA A 2 -10.36 25.56 -8.81
C ALA A 2 -11.01 24.35 -8.14
N ALA A 3 -11.21 23.27 -8.89
CA ALA A 3 -11.63 21.99 -8.36
C ALA A 3 -10.65 21.52 -7.27
N GLU A 4 -11.13 21.18 -6.08
CA GLU A 4 -10.30 20.54 -5.06
C GLU A 4 -10.34 19.03 -5.28
N ILE A 5 -9.20 18.41 -5.60
CA ILE A 5 -9.06 16.98 -5.72
C ILE A 5 -8.64 16.42 -4.36
N LYS A 6 -9.50 15.62 -3.72
CA LYS A 6 -9.12 14.87 -2.52
C LYS A 6 -8.63 13.48 -2.91
N ARG A 7 -7.40 13.17 -2.46
CA ARG A 7 -6.82 11.84 -2.62
C ARG A 7 -7.38 10.85 -1.61
N ASP A 8 -7.76 9.68 -2.10
CA ASP A 8 -7.67 8.47 -1.28
C ASP A 8 -6.26 7.89 -1.50
N THR A 9 -5.48 7.74 -0.42
CA THR A 9 -4.09 7.27 -0.44
C THR A 9 -4.00 5.75 -0.41
N ALA A 10 -4.99 5.06 -0.98
CA ALA A 10 -4.85 3.63 -1.20
C ALA A 10 -3.67 3.41 -2.17
N ALA A 11 -2.76 2.51 -1.80
CA ALA A 11 -1.67 2.08 -2.67
C ALA A 11 -2.24 1.74 -4.05
N ALA A 12 -1.67 2.32 -5.11
CA ALA A 12 -2.08 2.02 -6.45
C ALA A 12 -1.74 0.56 -6.73
N GLU A 13 -2.69 -0.33 -6.54
CA GLU A 13 -2.58 -1.69 -7.06
C GLU A 13 -2.55 -1.57 -8.58
N ALA A 14 -1.39 -1.82 -9.20
CA ALA A 14 -1.19 -1.69 -10.65
C ALA A 14 -2.17 -2.55 -11.47
N GLY A 15 -2.90 -3.45 -10.82
CA GLY A 15 -3.89 -4.34 -11.44
C GLY A 15 -5.35 -3.93 -11.28
N ALA A 16 -5.68 -2.90 -10.47
CA ALA A 16 -7.06 -2.51 -10.19
C ALA A 16 -7.29 -1.02 -10.51
N PRO A 17 -8.51 -0.61 -10.92
CA PRO A 17 -8.84 0.79 -11.08
C PRO A 17 -8.94 1.48 -9.70
N ILE A 18 -8.38 2.69 -9.61
CA ILE A 18 -8.44 3.55 -8.44
C ILE A 18 -9.41 4.67 -8.71
N THR A 19 -10.38 4.88 -7.82
CA THR A 19 -11.34 5.97 -7.97
C THR A 19 -10.75 7.27 -7.45
N ILE A 20 -10.57 8.22 -8.35
CA ILE A 20 -10.18 9.60 -8.02
C ILE A 20 -11.44 10.39 -7.76
N THR A 21 -11.51 11.03 -6.61
CA THR A 21 -12.66 11.84 -6.20
C THR A 21 -12.27 13.30 -6.03
N GLY A 22 -13.22 14.19 -6.23
CA GLY A 22 -13.03 15.61 -6.00
C GLY A 22 -14.35 16.36 -5.98
N VAL A 23 -14.24 17.68 -5.85
CA VAL A 23 -15.37 18.61 -5.92
C VAL A 23 -15.08 19.70 -6.94
N VAL A 24 -16.08 20.17 -7.62
CA VAL A 24 -16.01 21.34 -8.51
C VAL A 24 -16.71 22.53 -7.86
N GLY A 25 -16.35 23.74 -8.30
CA GLY A 25 -16.94 24.97 -7.78
C GLY A 25 -17.13 26.02 -8.88
N GLY A 26 -17.41 27.25 -8.47
CA GLY A 26 -17.72 28.35 -9.41
C GLY A 26 -19.01 28.10 -10.16
N ASP A 27 -18.97 28.24 -11.49
CA ASP A 27 -20.14 28.10 -12.37
C ASP A 27 -20.39 26.65 -12.81
N ALA A 28 -19.60 25.67 -12.35
CA ALA A 28 -19.79 24.27 -12.69
C ALA A 28 -21.11 23.73 -12.16
N GLN A 29 -21.77 22.92 -12.95
CA GLN A 29 -23.12 22.39 -12.67
C GLN A 29 -23.16 20.86 -12.70
N PRO A 30 -24.13 20.26 -12.00
CA PRO A 30 -24.40 18.82 -12.14
C PRO A 30 -24.60 18.45 -13.62
N GLY A 31 -23.90 17.41 -14.06
CA GLY A 31 -23.93 16.95 -15.45
C GLY A 31 -22.77 17.48 -16.30
N ASP A 32 -22.02 18.47 -15.83
CA ASP A 32 -20.78 18.89 -16.52
C ASP A 32 -19.76 17.76 -16.53
N THR A 33 -18.87 17.76 -17.52
CA THR A 33 -17.84 16.73 -17.66
C THR A 33 -16.55 17.17 -17.00
N VAL A 34 -16.06 16.34 -16.07
CA VAL A 34 -14.70 16.43 -15.55
C VAL A 34 -13.82 15.47 -16.35
N THR A 35 -12.66 15.94 -16.77
CA THR A 35 -11.62 15.14 -17.43
C THR A 35 -10.38 15.11 -16.55
N LEU A 36 -9.89 13.92 -16.27
CA LEU A 36 -8.59 13.68 -15.64
C LEU A 36 -7.61 13.19 -16.71
N LEU A 37 -6.46 13.83 -16.81
CA LEU A 37 -5.35 13.37 -17.66
C LEU A 37 -4.28 12.76 -16.75
N VAL A 38 -3.96 11.48 -17.00
CA VAL A 38 -2.97 10.69 -16.26
C VAL A 38 -2.15 9.90 -17.26
N ASN A 39 -0.84 9.99 -17.22
CA ASN A 39 0.06 9.27 -18.14
C ASN A 39 -0.34 9.40 -19.63
N GLY A 40 -0.82 10.59 -20.04
CA GLY A 40 -1.30 10.83 -21.40
C GLY A 40 -2.68 10.23 -21.73
N THR A 41 -3.32 9.52 -20.81
CA THR A 41 -4.66 8.93 -20.96
C THR A 41 -5.69 9.84 -20.30
N SER A 42 -6.82 10.10 -21.01
CA SER A 42 -7.94 10.88 -20.48
C SER A 42 -9.03 9.98 -19.89
N TYR A 43 -9.43 10.27 -18.66
CA TYR A 43 -10.53 9.64 -17.93
C TYR A 43 -11.61 10.68 -17.68
N THR A 44 -12.87 10.36 -17.93
CA THR A 44 -13.96 11.31 -17.80
C THR A 44 -15.05 10.82 -16.85
N GLY A 45 -15.73 11.77 -16.19
CA GLY A 45 -16.89 11.52 -15.35
C GLY A 45 -17.77 12.75 -15.26
N LEU A 46 -19.00 12.56 -14.82
CA LEU A 46 -19.96 13.66 -14.68
C LEU A 46 -19.93 14.22 -13.25
N VAL A 47 -20.14 15.51 -13.16
CA VAL A 47 -20.40 16.22 -11.90
C VAL A 47 -21.72 15.76 -11.32
N ALA A 48 -21.74 15.30 -10.07
CA ALA A 48 -22.92 14.87 -9.36
C ALA A 48 -23.72 16.07 -8.80
N ALA A 49 -24.93 15.82 -8.29
CA ALA A 49 -25.83 16.86 -7.76
C ALA A 49 -25.24 17.65 -6.57
N ASN A 50 -24.29 17.07 -5.84
CA ASN A 50 -23.55 17.69 -4.73
C ASN A 50 -22.24 18.35 -5.17
N LEU A 51 -22.05 18.53 -6.47
CA LEU A 51 -20.85 19.08 -7.10
C LEU A 51 -19.58 18.23 -6.90
N SER A 52 -19.71 16.96 -6.54
CA SER A 52 -18.58 16.03 -6.50
C SER A 52 -18.46 15.25 -7.82
N PHE A 53 -17.27 14.64 -8.01
CA PHE A 53 -17.04 13.64 -9.03
C PHE A 53 -16.32 12.44 -8.46
N ALA A 54 -16.45 11.28 -9.14
CA ALA A 54 -15.73 10.06 -8.82
C ALA A 54 -15.41 9.35 -10.15
N ILE A 55 -14.14 9.27 -10.50
CA ILE A 55 -13.69 8.79 -11.80
C ILE A 55 -12.71 7.63 -11.58
N PRO A 56 -13.01 6.42 -12.06
CA PRO A 56 -12.07 5.31 -12.00
C PRO A 56 -10.94 5.52 -13.00
N VAL A 57 -9.71 5.47 -12.51
CA VAL A 57 -8.46 5.58 -13.27
C VAL A 57 -7.74 4.24 -13.20
N ALA A 58 -7.18 3.76 -14.30
CA ALA A 58 -6.41 2.52 -14.29
C ALA A 58 -5.17 2.66 -13.38
N GLY A 59 -4.99 1.72 -12.44
CA GLY A 59 -3.83 1.72 -11.56
C GLY A 59 -2.51 1.56 -12.32
N SER A 60 -2.53 0.86 -13.46
CA SER A 60 -1.38 0.77 -14.36
C SER A 60 -0.94 2.12 -14.93
N ASP A 61 -1.87 3.03 -15.25
CA ASP A 61 -1.53 4.36 -15.74
C ASP A 61 -0.97 5.23 -14.61
N LEU A 62 -1.56 5.15 -13.41
CA LEU A 62 -1.01 5.81 -12.23
C LEU A 62 0.40 5.29 -11.90
N ALA A 63 0.65 3.99 -12.02
CA ALA A 63 1.97 3.39 -11.76
C ALA A 63 3.01 3.77 -12.82
N ALA A 64 2.61 3.89 -14.08
CA ALA A 64 3.49 4.22 -15.21
C ALA A 64 3.71 5.73 -15.41
N ASP A 65 2.91 6.58 -14.78
CA ASP A 65 2.98 8.03 -14.92
C ASP A 65 4.27 8.58 -14.31
N ALA A 66 5.11 9.18 -15.16
CA ALA A 66 6.46 9.59 -14.79
C ALA A 66 6.51 10.83 -13.89
N ASP A 67 5.56 11.76 -14.07
CA ASP A 67 5.51 13.01 -13.31
C ASP A 67 4.66 12.92 -12.02
N ARG A 68 3.94 11.80 -11.85
CA ARG A 68 3.10 11.54 -10.68
C ARG A 68 2.08 12.65 -10.43
N THR A 69 1.48 13.17 -11.51
CA THR A 69 0.48 14.24 -11.42
C THR A 69 -0.81 13.88 -12.15
N ILE A 70 -1.94 14.26 -11.56
CA ILE A 70 -3.25 14.20 -12.19
C ILE A 70 -3.63 15.61 -12.59
N ASN A 71 -3.82 15.84 -13.88
CA ASN A 71 -4.32 17.11 -14.39
C ASN A 71 -5.83 16.99 -14.59
N ALA A 72 -6.59 17.73 -13.80
CA ALA A 72 -8.04 17.78 -13.88
C ALA A 72 -8.51 19.01 -14.66
N SER A 73 -9.56 18.86 -15.42
CA SER A 73 -10.25 19.97 -16.07
C SER A 73 -11.77 19.76 -16.04
N VAL A 74 -12.49 20.84 -15.90
CA VAL A 74 -13.95 20.88 -16.05
C VAL A 74 -14.34 22.01 -16.98
N SER A 75 -15.30 21.77 -17.86
CA SER A 75 -15.88 22.82 -18.70
C SER A 75 -17.40 22.86 -18.45
N THR A 76 -17.92 24.07 -18.37
CA THR A 76 -19.34 24.36 -18.21
C THR A 76 -19.80 25.31 -19.29
N THR A 77 -21.09 25.28 -19.60
CA THR A 77 -21.72 26.23 -20.54
C THR A 77 -23.03 26.69 -19.94
N ASP A 78 -23.18 28.00 -19.81
CA ASP A 78 -24.40 28.61 -19.29
C ASP A 78 -25.59 28.54 -20.27
N ALA A 79 -26.78 28.89 -19.81
CA ALA A 79 -27.99 28.90 -20.64
C ALA A 79 -27.95 29.92 -21.82
N ALA A 80 -27.02 30.87 -21.76
CA ALA A 80 -26.81 31.86 -22.84
C ALA A 80 -25.77 31.39 -23.87
N GLY A 81 -25.14 30.20 -23.62
CA GLY A 81 -24.13 29.62 -24.51
C GLY A 81 -22.69 30.10 -24.23
N ASN A 82 -22.44 30.82 -23.13
CA ASN A 82 -21.08 31.16 -22.71
C ASN A 82 -20.40 29.98 -22.06
N SER A 83 -19.16 29.68 -22.47
CA SER A 83 -18.38 28.57 -21.91
C SER A 83 -17.30 29.09 -20.97
N ALA A 84 -17.11 28.41 -19.84
CA ALA A 84 -16.01 28.59 -18.91
C ALA A 84 -15.29 27.26 -18.68
N SER A 85 -14.02 27.33 -18.33
CA SER A 85 -13.24 26.14 -17.94
C SER A 85 -12.38 26.43 -16.74
N ALA A 86 -12.17 25.43 -15.90
CA ALA A 86 -11.23 25.44 -14.78
C ALA A 86 -10.32 24.21 -14.84
N THR A 87 -9.10 24.37 -14.36
CA THR A 87 -8.11 23.30 -14.28
C THR A 87 -7.49 23.25 -12.90
N ASP A 88 -7.07 22.05 -12.48
CA ASP A 88 -6.32 21.81 -11.25
C ASP A 88 -5.31 20.70 -11.48
N THR A 89 -4.25 20.66 -10.66
CA THR A 89 -3.22 19.63 -10.76
C THR A 89 -2.90 19.12 -9.36
N GLU A 90 -2.96 17.82 -9.18
CA GLU A 90 -2.67 17.15 -7.90
C GLU A 90 -1.57 16.10 -8.08
N SER A 91 -0.63 16.07 -7.15
CA SER A 91 0.44 15.07 -7.12
C SER A 91 0.07 13.89 -6.24
N TYR A 92 0.60 12.71 -6.57
CA TYR A 92 0.38 11.47 -5.81
C TYR A 92 1.67 10.67 -5.68
N SER A 93 1.68 9.69 -4.77
CA SER A 93 2.77 8.74 -4.63
C SER A 93 2.29 7.32 -4.97
N VAL A 94 3.17 6.52 -5.54
CA VAL A 94 2.94 5.11 -5.82
C VAL A 94 4.07 4.31 -5.20
N ASP A 95 3.72 3.30 -4.43
CA ASP A 95 4.64 2.29 -3.93
C ASP A 95 4.15 0.92 -4.41
N THR A 96 4.93 0.25 -5.24
CA THR A 96 4.68 -1.09 -5.76
C THR A 96 5.70 -2.09 -5.27
N SER A 97 6.58 -1.67 -4.33
CA SER A 97 7.57 -2.57 -3.73
C SER A 97 6.88 -3.58 -2.81
N THR A 98 7.34 -4.82 -2.89
CA THR A 98 6.89 -5.87 -1.96
C THR A 98 7.86 -5.96 -0.80
N PRO A 99 7.38 -6.00 0.46
CA PRO A 99 8.26 -6.16 1.60
C PRO A 99 8.89 -7.55 1.61
N SER A 100 10.12 -7.65 2.07
CA SER A 100 10.82 -8.92 2.26
C SER A 100 11.24 -9.09 3.72
N VAL A 101 11.44 -10.33 4.15
CA VAL A 101 11.93 -10.66 5.49
C VAL A 101 13.11 -11.63 5.42
N ALA A 102 14.17 -11.32 6.17
CA ALA A 102 15.27 -12.24 6.44
C ALA A 102 15.12 -12.81 7.86
N VAL A 103 15.14 -14.13 7.97
CA VAL A 103 15.10 -14.84 9.27
C VAL A 103 16.51 -15.34 9.58
N ALA A 104 17.00 -14.99 10.75
CA ALA A 104 18.32 -15.45 11.23
C ALA A 104 18.19 -16.05 12.63
N ILE A 105 18.85 -17.17 12.85
CA ILE A 105 19.05 -17.78 14.16
C ILE A 105 20.48 -17.51 14.63
N VAL A 106 20.64 -17.05 15.87
CA VAL A 106 21.95 -16.60 16.40
C VAL A 106 22.87 -17.80 16.64
N ASP A 107 22.37 -18.83 17.31
CA ASP A 107 23.07 -20.10 17.47
C ASP A 107 22.33 -21.20 16.71
N ALA A 108 22.97 -21.71 15.68
CA ALA A 108 22.44 -22.78 14.83
C ALA A 108 22.86 -24.19 15.29
N ALA A 109 23.64 -24.30 16.39
CA ALA A 109 24.23 -25.57 16.87
C ALA A 109 23.76 -25.92 18.28
N LEU A 110 22.44 -25.96 18.51
CA LEU A 110 21.84 -26.28 19.80
C LEU A 110 22.17 -27.70 20.27
N ASN A 111 22.28 -27.88 21.60
CA ASN A 111 22.62 -29.14 22.24
C ASN A 111 21.90 -29.27 23.60
N LEU A 112 22.15 -30.36 24.36
CA LEU A 112 21.47 -30.63 25.64
C LEU A 112 21.76 -29.58 26.73
N ALA A 113 22.90 -28.89 26.68
CA ALA A 113 23.26 -27.83 27.63
C ALA A 113 22.78 -26.45 27.16
N ASP A 114 22.55 -26.28 25.87
CA ASP A 114 22.04 -25.06 25.25
C ASP A 114 20.92 -25.42 24.26
N THR A 115 19.69 -25.30 24.71
CA THR A 115 18.48 -25.70 23.98
C THR A 115 17.78 -24.52 23.33
N GLN A 116 18.30 -23.30 23.46
CA GLN A 116 17.63 -22.08 23.03
C GLN A 116 18.52 -21.21 22.16
N SER A 117 17.90 -20.54 21.21
CA SER A 117 18.56 -19.50 20.41
C SER A 117 17.63 -18.34 20.14
N GLN A 118 18.17 -17.15 20.04
CA GLN A 118 17.44 -16.01 19.53
C GLN A 118 17.23 -16.13 18.04
N VAL A 119 16.01 -15.85 17.59
CA VAL A 119 15.65 -15.69 16.18
C VAL A 119 15.34 -14.22 15.94
N THR A 120 15.91 -13.69 14.85
CA THR A 120 15.70 -12.32 14.41
C THR A 120 14.99 -12.32 13.07
N PHE A 121 13.95 -11.51 12.94
CA PHE A 121 13.21 -11.24 11.71
C PHE A 121 13.54 -9.81 11.28
N SER A 122 14.24 -9.65 10.16
CA SER A 122 14.66 -8.34 9.64
C SER A 122 13.91 -8.05 8.34
N PHE A 123 13.08 -7.03 8.35
CA PHE A 123 12.25 -6.63 7.23
C PHE A 123 12.92 -5.53 6.39
N SER A 124 12.66 -5.53 5.08
CA SER A 124 13.07 -4.44 4.19
C SER A 124 12.27 -3.16 4.42
N GLU A 125 11.01 -3.30 4.86
CA GLU A 125 10.06 -2.25 5.16
C GLU A 125 9.29 -2.61 6.43
N ALA A 126 8.76 -1.61 7.15
CA ALA A 126 8.01 -1.87 8.37
C ALA A 126 6.74 -2.70 8.06
N PRO A 127 6.62 -3.91 8.63
CA PRO A 127 5.51 -4.78 8.33
C PRO A 127 4.23 -4.29 9.01
N VAL A 128 3.10 -4.42 8.31
CA VAL A 128 1.75 -4.20 8.83
C VAL A 128 1.07 -5.56 8.95
N GLY A 129 0.54 -5.84 10.11
CA GLY A 129 -0.19 -7.09 10.38
C GLY A 129 0.69 -8.30 10.73
N PHE A 130 2.02 -8.17 10.79
CA PHE A 130 2.90 -9.29 11.14
C PHE A 130 2.71 -9.77 12.58
N THR A 131 2.43 -11.05 12.75
CA THR A 131 2.13 -11.71 14.03
C THR A 131 2.78 -13.09 14.13
N ALA A 132 2.69 -13.71 15.28
CA ALA A 132 3.16 -15.11 15.47
C ALA A 132 2.40 -16.14 14.60
N ALA A 133 1.19 -15.83 14.15
CA ALA A 133 0.41 -16.70 13.26
C ALA A 133 1.02 -16.80 11.84
N ASP A 134 1.85 -15.83 11.46
CA ASP A 134 2.52 -15.79 10.17
C ASP A 134 3.80 -16.65 10.13
N ILE A 135 4.16 -17.24 11.28
CA ILE A 135 5.38 -18.01 11.45
C ILE A 135 5.07 -19.48 11.60
N SER A 136 5.68 -20.30 10.76
CA SER A 136 5.69 -21.76 10.91
C SER A 136 6.99 -22.22 11.53
N VAL A 137 6.90 -23.15 12.51
CA VAL A 137 8.03 -23.67 13.28
C VAL A 137 8.02 -25.18 13.25
N SER A 138 9.17 -25.79 13.06
CA SER A 138 9.35 -27.24 13.25
C SER A 138 10.57 -27.53 14.12
N GLY A 139 10.58 -28.69 14.78
CA GLY A 139 11.66 -29.11 15.64
C GLY A 139 11.79 -28.37 16.97
N GLY A 140 10.85 -27.48 17.29
CA GLY A 140 10.85 -26.69 18.51
C GLY A 140 9.62 -25.79 18.63
N THR A 141 9.72 -24.81 19.51
CA THR A 141 8.71 -23.77 19.74
C THR A 141 9.33 -22.39 19.70
N LEU A 142 8.53 -21.37 19.35
CA LEU A 142 8.91 -19.96 19.47
C LEU A 142 8.22 -19.32 20.68
N SER A 143 8.94 -18.41 21.36
CA SER A 143 8.35 -17.50 22.32
C SER A 143 7.44 -16.48 21.62
N ALA A 144 6.74 -15.65 22.39
CA ALA A 144 6.06 -14.47 21.85
C ALA A 144 7.05 -13.58 21.08
N LEU A 145 6.57 -12.99 19.98
CA LEU A 145 7.32 -11.98 19.23
C LEU A 145 7.54 -10.73 20.07
N ALA A 146 8.75 -10.20 20.05
CA ALA A 146 9.11 -8.92 20.64
C ALA A 146 9.52 -7.95 19.54
N ALA A 147 8.83 -6.82 19.42
CA ALA A 147 9.26 -5.71 18.58
C ALA A 147 10.50 -5.05 19.21
N SER A 148 11.48 -4.70 18.38
CA SER A 148 12.65 -3.94 18.82
C SER A 148 12.37 -2.41 18.74
N ALA A 149 13.34 -1.59 19.16
CA ALA A 149 13.28 -0.14 18.94
C ALA A 149 13.35 0.23 17.44
N ASN A 150 13.88 -0.68 16.60
CA ASN A 150 13.82 -0.54 15.16
C ASN A 150 12.55 -1.23 14.63
N PRO A 151 11.60 -0.51 14.00
CA PRO A 151 10.35 -1.08 13.51
C PRO A 151 10.51 -2.14 12.42
N LEU A 152 11.71 -2.26 11.86
CA LEU A 152 12.06 -3.28 10.87
C LEU A 152 12.52 -4.60 11.50
N VAL A 153 12.63 -4.68 12.83
CA VAL A 153 13.23 -5.85 13.49
C VAL A 153 12.33 -6.38 14.59
N TYR A 154 12.02 -7.67 14.49
CA TYR A 154 11.35 -8.44 15.53
C TYR A 154 12.27 -9.57 15.98
N THR A 155 12.12 -9.99 17.24
CA THR A 155 12.87 -11.10 17.81
C THR A 155 11.96 -12.07 18.53
N ALA A 156 12.38 -13.32 18.60
CA ALA A 156 11.76 -14.36 19.44
C ALA A 156 12.85 -15.34 19.90
N THR A 157 12.53 -16.19 20.88
CA THR A 157 13.42 -17.26 21.31
C THR A 157 12.90 -18.59 20.75
N PHE A 158 13.72 -19.28 19.97
CA PHE A 158 13.48 -20.65 19.56
C PHE A 158 13.94 -21.57 20.69
N THR A 159 13.12 -22.54 21.08
CA THR A 159 13.49 -23.60 22.04
C THR A 159 13.34 -24.95 21.35
N ALA A 160 14.42 -25.69 21.25
CA ALA A 160 14.43 -27.01 20.60
C ALA A 160 13.57 -28.02 21.38
N THR A 161 12.88 -28.89 20.66
CA THR A 161 12.17 -30.03 21.26
C THR A 161 13.18 -30.98 21.93
N ALA A 162 12.89 -31.39 23.16
CA ALA A 162 13.74 -32.32 23.88
C ALA A 162 13.95 -33.65 23.11
N GLY A 163 15.21 -34.05 22.96
CA GLY A 163 15.56 -35.29 22.25
C GLY A 163 15.52 -35.15 20.72
N LEU A 164 15.36 -33.96 20.18
CA LEU A 164 15.44 -33.72 18.71
C LEU A 164 16.84 -34.10 18.21
N THR A 165 16.88 -34.97 17.19
CA THR A 165 18.06 -35.25 16.38
C THR A 165 17.76 -34.81 14.94
N GLY A 166 18.35 -33.73 14.48
CA GLY A 166 18.09 -33.14 13.16
C GLY A 166 17.95 -31.63 13.21
N SER A 167 17.30 -31.05 12.21
CA SER A 167 17.14 -29.60 12.08
C SER A 167 15.77 -29.13 12.53
N GLY A 168 15.72 -28.03 13.28
CA GLY A 168 14.54 -27.20 13.43
C GLY A 168 14.46 -26.14 12.33
N THR A 169 13.28 -25.66 12.02
CA THR A 169 13.05 -24.59 11.04
C THR A 169 12.13 -23.52 11.58
N VAL A 170 12.37 -22.27 11.17
CA VAL A 170 11.50 -21.12 11.41
C VAL A 170 11.31 -20.43 10.07
N ASN A 171 10.08 -20.36 9.59
CA ASN A 171 9.75 -19.75 8.31
C ASN A 171 8.61 -18.75 8.47
N VAL A 172 8.65 -17.66 7.75
CA VAL A 172 7.53 -16.73 7.61
C VAL A 172 6.74 -17.11 6.37
N THR A 173 5.42 -17.15 6.50
CA THR A 173 4.51 -17.45 5.39
C THR A 173 4.53 -16.30 4.39
N ALA A 174 4.63 -16.62 3.11
CA ALA A 174 4.60 -15.60 2.06
C ALA A 174 3.26 -14.88 2.03
N ALA A 175 3.27 -13.58 1.75
CA ALA A 175 2.09 -12.71 1.65
C ALA A 175 1.18 -12.70 2.90
N SER A 176 1.72 -13.01 4.09
CA SER A 176 0.96 -13.01 5.35
C SER A 176 0.97 -11.66 6.06
N TYR A 177 1.76 -10.72 5.58
CA TYR A 177 1.87 -9.34 6.06
C TYR A 177 2.00 -8.40 4.87
N THR A 178 1.82 -7.10 5.10
CA THR A 178 1.96 -6.07 4.06
C THR A 178 2.95 -4.98 4.50
N ASN A 179 3.37 -4.11 3.58
CA ASN A 179 3.97 -2.83 3.93
C ASN A 179 2.89 -1.77 4.23
N ALA A 180 3.30 -0.52 4.48
CA ALA A 180 2.39 0.60 4.75
C ALA A 180 1.52 0.97 3.54
N ALA A 181 1.97 0.64 2.33
CA ALA A 181 1.22 0.85 1.09
C ALA A 181 0.21 -0.27 0.80
N GLY A 182 0.20 -1.36 1.61
CA GLY A 182 -0.69 -2.51 1.43
C GLY A 182 -0.16 -3.59 0.49
N ASN A 183 1.09 -3.49 0.01
CA ASN A 183 1.71 -4.53 -0.82
C ASN A 183 2.10 -5.74 0.05
N PRO A 184 1.69 -6.98 -0.31
CA PRO A 184 2.00 -8.21 0.43
C PRO A 184 3.38 -8.77 0.14
#